data_69b375a4f07243790e651a6fbabeec65
#
_entry.id   69b375a4f07243790e651a6fbabeec65
#
_cell.length_a   1.000
_cell.length_b   1.000
_cell.length_c   1.000
_cell.angle_alpha   90.00
_cell.angle_beta   90.00
_cell.angle_gamma   90.00
#
_symmetry.space_group_name_H-M   'P 1'
#
loop_
_entity.id
_entity.type
_entity.pdbx_description
1 polymer ?
#
loop_
_entity_poly.entity_id
_entity_poly.type
_entity_poly.pdbx_seq_one_letter_code
_entity_poly.pdbx_strand_id
1 'polypeptide(L)'
;QALIENNYYRTEKKKEGAIPLVVVGFDTWGKENIVVDPFIGEVLGAIELELRKYGRSVIFTVQKDFVDLKRLLDGYNVEGGIMVGYHTEFCEELAGASPYPLVFIDSGTGNYCNVGLRDKEGMQEVTSYLIKGGHKRIAFFCDQEYPAVTNNAKRLQGYKAALTKAGLEFSMEDYVYLPSEQYIRHEILRQFAIKKAKKEYTAGVFVSDLLASEAINIFKETGIAVPHDISITGFDDNIYARLCSPPLTTVRQSPEAKGREAVRLLMMKIKGEDIGLDSLVLPTELIVRESVKFISQS
;
A
#
# COMPACT_ATOMS: atom_id res chain seq x y z
N GLN A 1 15.71 28.47 -21.41
CA GLN A 1 16.93 27.98 -22.09
C GLN A 1 18.17 28.53 -21.39
N ALA A 2 18.30 29.86 -21.15
CA ALA A 2 19.46 30.48 -20.49
C ALA A 2 19.73 29.96 -19.04
N LEU A 3 18.73 29.49 -18.31
CA LEU A 3 18.88 28.92 -16.96
C LEU A 3 19.41 27.47 -16.99
N ILE A 4 19.18 26.75 -18.09
CA ILE A 4 19.67 25.38 -18.29
C ILE A 4 21.14 25.40 -18.74
N GLU A 5 21.54 26.37 -19.54
CA GLU A 5 22.88 26.47 -20.09
C GLU A 5 23.95 26.94 -19.07
N ASN A 6 23.56 27.57 -17.98
CA ASN A 6 24.50 28.16 -17.01
C ASN A 6 24.85 27.29 -15.80
N ASN A 7 24.59 26.00 -15.81
CA ASN A 7 25.02 25.11 -14.71
C ASN A 7 24.65 25.64 -13.29
N TYR A 8 23.53 26.37 -13.17
CA TYR A 8 23.16 27.05 -11.92
C TYR A 8 22.94 26.07 -10.76
N TYR A 9 22.76 24.78 -11.04
CA TYR A 9 22.59 23.71 -10.06
C TYR A 9 23.90 22.96 -9.73
N ARG A 10 25.04 23.37 -10.31
CA ARG A 10 26.32 22.76 -10.00
C ARG A 10 27.09 23.57 -8.98
N THR A 11 27.27 23.00 -7.81
CA THR A 11 28.27 23.41 -6.81
C THR A 11 28.03 24.72 -6.06
N GLU A 12 26.88 24.95 -5.49
CA GLU A 12 26.93 25.66 -4.21
C GLU A 12 27.44 24.65 -3.16
N LYS A 13 28.63 24.92 -2.59
CA LYS A 13 29.06 24.31 -1.31
C LYS A 13 27.87 24.31 -0.37
N LYS A 14 27.62 23.19 0.33
CA LYS A 14 26.61 23.13 1.40
C LYS A 14 26.64 24.46 2.13
N LYS A 15 25.56 25.25 2.09
CA LYS A 15 25.50 26.53 2.83
C LYS A 15 25.68 26.17 4.28
N GLU A 16 26.73 26.68 4.93
CA GLU A 16 26.92 26.52 6.36
C GLU A 16 25.65 26.98 7.07
N GLY A 17 24.99 26.07 7.82
CA GLY A 17 23.73 26.33 8.51
C GLY A 17 22.46 25.93 7.75
N ALA A 18 22.53 25.37 6.51
CA ALA A 18 21.37 24.84 5.83
C ALA A 18 20.91 23.53 6.50
N ILE A 19 19.60 23.41 6.75
CA ILE A 19 19.02 22.18 7.30
C ILE A 19 19.13 21.09 6.24
N PRO A 20 19.69 19.92 6.59
CA PRO A 20 19.78 18.80 5.64
C PRO A 20 18.40 18.33 5.22
N LEU A 21 18.27 18.00 3.93
CA LEU A 21 17.00 17.59 3.33
C LEU A 21 16.98 16.09 3.08
N VAL A 22 15.80 15.50 3.29
CA VAL A 22 15.47 14.15 2.84
C VAL A 22 14.33 14.25 1.84
N VAL A 23 14.49 13.61 0.69
CA VAL A 23 13.44 13.52 -0.32
C VAL A 23 12.57 12.31 -0.05
N VAL A 24 11.25 12.49 -0.06
CA VAL A 24 10.30 11.40 -0.03
C VAL A 24 9.55 11.38 -1.37
N GLY A 25 9.85 10.37 -2.17
CA GLY A 25 9.26 10.16 -3.48
C GLY A 25 8.13 9.14 -3.43
N PHE A 26 7.10 9.35 -4.26
CA PHE A 26 5.95 8.45 -4.41
C PHE A 26 5.74 8.08 -5.86
N ASP A 27 5.42 6.82 -6.12
CA ASP A 27 4.76 6.44 -7.35
C ASP A 27 3.27 6.77 -7.26
N THR A 28 2.68 7.20 -8.36
CA THR A 28 1.26 7.54 -8.42
C THR A 28 0.34 6.33 -8.41
N TRP A 29 0.86 5.12 -8.67
CA TRP A 29 0.06 3.90 -8.88
C TRP A 29 -1.12 4.11 -9.84
N GLY A 30 -0.93 4.99 -10.86
CA GLY A 30 -2.00 5.38 -11.78
C GLY A 30 -3.05 6.34 -11.20
N LYS A 31 -2.91 6.81 -9.96
CA LYS A 31 -3.83 7.77 -9.33
C LYS A 31 -3.37 9.20 -9.62
N GLU A 32 -4.32 10.10 -9.88
CA GLU A 32 -4.01 11.52 -10.11
C GLU A 32 -3.53 12.23 -8.83
N ASN A 33 -4.02 11.80 -7.67
CA ASN A 33 -3.68 12.41 -6.38
C ASN A 33 -3.49 11.34 -5.29
N ILE A 34 -2.25 10.95 -5.05
CA ILE A 34 -1.88 9.97 -4.03
C ILE A 34 -1.97 10.51 -2.60
N VAL A 35 -1.88 11.83 -2.42
CA VAL A 35 -1.83 12.48 -1.10
C VAL A 35 -3.16 12.35 -0.35
N VAL A 36 -4.25 12.10 -1.05
CA VAL A 36 -5.58 11.86 -0.42
C VAL A 36 -5.75 10.45 0.13
N ASP A 37 -4.81 9.54 -0.12
CA ASP A 37 -4.84 8.22 0.49
C ASP A 37 -4.43 8.32 1.97
N PRO A 38 -5.31 7.95 2.93
CA PRO A 38 -5.03 8.10 4.36
C PRO A 38 -3.79 7.34 4.81
N PHE A 39 -3.54 6.15 4.24
CA PHE A 39 -2.35 5.37 4.54
C PHE A 39 -1.06 6.14 4.17
N ILE A 40 -1.04 6.74 2.99
CA ILE A 40 0.11 7.56 2.55
C ILE A 40 0.28 8.77 3.47
N GLY A 41 -0.80 9.46 3.82
CA GLY A 41 -0.77 10.59 4.75
C GLY A 41 -0.18 10.23 6.11
N GLU A 42 -0.55 9.07 6.65
CA GLU A 42 -0.03 8.56 7.92
C GLU A 42 1.46 8.17 7.82
N VAL A 43 1.89 7.53 6.73
CA VAL A 43 3.32 7.23 6.47
C VAL A 43 4.14 8.51 6.37
N LEU A 44 3.65 9.53 5.63
CA LEU A 44 4.31 10.83 5.51
C LEU A 44 4.47 11.53 6.85
N GLY A 45 3.39 11.57 7.65
CA GLY A 45 3.42 12.14 8.98
C GLY A 45 4.43 11.45 9.89
N ALA A 46 4.50 10.11 9.83
CA ALA A 46 5.46 9.34 10.61
C ALA A 46 6.91 9.61 10.18
N ILE A 47 7.17 9.71 8.87
CA ILE A 47 8.50 10.05 8.34
C ILE A 47 8.91 11.45 8.82
N GLU A 48 8.02 12.45 8.68
CA GLU A 48 8.31 13.83 9.07
C GLU A 48 8.61 13.93 10.56
N LEU A 49 7.75 13.34 11.41
CA LEU A 49 7.95 13.33 12.87
C LEU A 49 9.27 12.67 13.27
N GLU A 50 9.66 11.59 12.61
CA GLU A 50 10.90 10.91 12.92
C GLU A 50 12.12 11.71 12.44
N LEU A 51 12.11 12.26 11.21
CA LEU A 51 13.19 13.09 10.65
C LEU A 51 13.46 14.34 11.50
N ARG A 52 12.39 14.93 12.05
CA ARG A 52 12.50 16.09 12.95
C ARG A 52 13.37 15.81 14.17
N LYS A 53 13.35 14.60 14.73
CA LYS A 53 14.20 14.19 15.85
C LYS A 53 15.68 14.20 15.49
N TYR A 54 16.01 14.04 14.21
CA TYR A 54 17.36 14.11 13.68
C TYR A 54 17.73 15.51 13.14
N GLY A 55 16.87 16.52 13.32
CA GLY A 55 17.09 17.88 12.80
C GLY A 55 17.11 17.95 11.28
N ARG A 56 16.33 17.10 10.59
CA ARG A 56 16.21 17.08 9.13
C ARG A 56 14.84 17.57 8.71
N SER A 57 14.82 18.26 7.57
CA SER A 57 13.59 18.63 6.87
C SER A 57 13.29 17.66 5.72
N VAL A 58 12.05 17.63 5.28
CA VAL A 58 11.59 16.70 4.24
C VAL A 58 11.03 17.48 3.04
N ILE A 59 11.31 16.98 1.84
CA ILE A 59 10.64 17.40 0.61
C ILE A 59 9.82 16.21 0.12
N PHE A 60 8.52 16.42 -0.04
CA PHE A 60 7.64 15.44 -0.66
C PHE A 60 7.53 15.71 -2.16
N THR A 61 7.63 14.65 -2.96
CA THR A 61 7.53 14.73 -4.41
C THR A 61 6.81 13.51 -4.97
N VAL A 62 6.08 13.71 -6.03
CA VAL A 62 5.47 12.65 -6.83
C VAL A 62 6.20 12.63 -8.16
N GLN A 63 6.98 11.60 -8.40
CA GLN A 63 7.77 11.46 -9.61
C GLN A 63 7.53 10.09 -10.23
N LYS A 64 7.22 10.08 -11.52
CA LYS A 64 6.99 8.85 -12.30
C LYS A 64 8.23 8.39 -13.05
N ASP A 65 9.23 9.25 -13.15
CA ASP A 65 10.35 9.17 -14.05
C ASP A 65 11.65 9.25 -13.26
N PHE A 66 12.55 8.32 -13.56
CA PHE A 66 13.88 8.24 -12.95
C PHE A 66 14.70 9.51 -13.17
N VAL A 67 14.63 10.10 -14.39
CA VAL A 67 15.42 11.28 -14.76
C VAL A 67 15.00 12.48 -13.93
N ASP A 68 13.70 12.69 -13.77
CA ASP A 68 13.16 13.80 -13.00
C ASP A 68 13.43 13.66 -11.51
N LEU A 69 13.31 12.44 -10.96
CA LEU A 69 13.67 12.19 -9.57
C LEU A 69 15.17 12.39 -9.34
N LYS A 70 16.01 11.89 -10.24
CA LYS A 70 17.45 12.11 -10.15
C LYS A 70 17.82 13.58 -10.22
N ARG A 71 17.22 14.35 -11.15
CA ARG A 71 17.43 15.80 -11.27
C ARG A 71 17.04 16.53 -9.97
N LEU A 72 15.97 16.10 -9.33
CA LEU A 72 15.53 16.65 -8.05
C LEU A 72 16.54 16.34 -6.95
N LEU A 73 17.01 15.11 -6.84
CA LEU A 73 18.05 14.72 -5.87
C LEU A 73 19.34 15.53 -6.05
N ASP A 74 19.77 15.70 -7.29
CA ASP A 74 20.99 16.45 -7.63
C ASP A 74 20.83 17.98 -7.45
N GLY A 75 19.61 18.50 -7.51
CA GLY A 75 19.31 19.94 -7.45
C GLY A 75 19.19 20.52 -6.06
N TYR A 76 19.01 19.71 -5.03
CA TYR A 76 18.86 20.14 -3.65
C TYR A 76 20.02 19.65 -2.77
N ASN A 77 20.17 20.24 -1.59
CA ASN A 77 21.12 19.76 -0.59
C ASN A 77 20.58 18.50 0.12
N VAL A 78 20.43 17.43 -0.63
CA VAL A 78 19.85 16.18 -0.17
C VAL A 78 20.91 15.31 0.49
N GLU A 79 20.59 14.71 1.65
CA GLU A 79 21.45 13.72 2.30
C GLU A 79 21.04 12.29 1.98
N GLY A 80 19.79 12.08 1.54
CA GLY A 80 19.24 10.78 1.21
C GLY A 80 17.77 10.84 0.85
N GLY A 81 17.17 9.68 0.52
CA GLY A 81 15.79 9.60 0.11
C GLY A 81 15.05 8.37 0.63
N ILE A 82 13.73 8.54 0.78
CA ILE A 82 12.78 7.45 1.06
C ILE A 82 11.82 7.37 -0.11
N MET A 83 11.73 6.21 -0.75
CA MET A 83 10.93 5.98 -1.95
C MET A 83 9.79 5.02 -1.63
N VAL A 84 8.53 5.42 -1.89
CA VAL A 84 7.35 4.67 -1.45
C VAL A 84 6.59 4.12 -2.65
N GLY A 85 6.41 2.80 -2.69
CA GLY A 85 5.52 2.12 -3.63
C GLY A 85 6.02 2.00 -5.07
N TYR A 86 7.28 2.26 -5.33
CA TYR A 86 7.85 2.10 -6.67
C TYR A 86 8.01 0.63 -7.07
N HIS A 87 7.96 0.35 -8.36
CA HIS A 87 8.23 -0.97 -8.90
C HIS A 87 9.69 -1.39 -8.70
N THR A 88 9.92 -2.69 -8.49
CA THR A 88 11.23 -3.28 -8.20
C THR A 88 12.31 -2.87 -9.20
N GLU A 89 12.03 -2.91 -10.50
CA GLU A 89 12.98 -2.56 -11.56
C GLU A 89 13.44 -1.10 -11.44
N PHE A 90 12.51 -0.18 -11.20
CA PHE A 90 12.82 1.23 -10.96
C PHE A 90 13.67 1.40 -9.69
N CYS A 91 13.38 0.65 -8.63
CA CYS A 91 14.10 0.72 -7.37
C CYS A 91 15.55 0.23 -7.51
N GLU A 92 15.78 -0.84 -8.27
CA GLU A 92 17.12 -1.37 -8.53
C GLU A 92 17.96 -0.39 -9.36
N GLU A 93 17.38 0.17 -10.42
CA GLU A 93 18.04 1.19 -11.24
C GLU A 93 18.39 2.42 -10.41
N LEU A 94 17.43 2.94 -9.63
CA LEU A 94 17.62 4.13 -8.82
C LEU A 94 18.64 3.88 -7.69
N ALA A 95 18.58 2.74 -7.02
CA ALA A 95 19.53 2.39 -5.95
C ALA A 95 20.95 2.23 -6.48
N GLY A 96 21.13 1.67 -7.70
CA GLY A 96 22.42 1.48 -8.34
C GLY A 96 23.02 2.78 -8.89
N ALA A 97 22.20 3.73 -9.33
CA ALA A 97 22.64 4.98 -9.94
C ALA A 97 22.71 6.17 -8.97
N SER A 98 22.08 6.08 -7.79
CA SER A 98 22.05 7.17 -6.82
C SER A 98 23.35 7.29 -6.04
N PRO A 99 23.98 8.48 -6.00
CA PRO A 99 25.11 8.74 -5.09
C PRO A 99 24.67 8.95 -3.63
N TYR A 100 23.36 9.01 -3.38
CA TYR A 100 22.77 9.22 -2.08
C TYR A 100 22.20 7.90 -1.53
N PRO A 101 22.27 7.71 -0.20
CA PRO A 101 21.60 6.57 0.43
C PRO A 101 20.08 6.63 0.24
N LEU A 102 19.50 5.51 -0.20
CA LEU A 102 18.06 5.37 -0.40
C LEU A 102 17.52 4.23 0.45
N VAL A 103 16.27 4.41 0.92
CA VAL A 103 15.44 3.39 1.56
C VAL A 103 14.10 3.37 0.86
N PHE A 104 13.58 2.18 0.61
CA PHE A 104 12.30 1.98 -0.07
C PHE A 104 11.24 1.52 0.92
N ILE A 105 9.98 1.82 0.65
CA ILE A 105 8.82 1.33 1.40
C ILE A 105 7.87 0.69 0.41
N ASP A 106 7.42 -0.54 0.70
CA ASP A 106 6.43 -1.29 -0.09
C ASP A 106 6.79 -1.47 -1.57
N SER A 107 8.07 -1.49 -1.88
CA SER A 107 8.60 -1.51 -3.24
C SER A 107 9.08 -2.90 -3.70
N GLY A 108 8.62 -3.95 -3.04
CA GLY A 108 8.98 -5.33 -3.39
C GLY A 108 10.29 -5.81 -2.75
N THR A 109 11.01 -6.69 -3.47
CA THR A 109 12.28 -7.28 -3.03
C THR A 109 13.32 -7.18 -4.14
N GLY A 110 14.54 -6.75 -3.81
CA GLY A 110 15.66 -6.57 -4.73
C GLY A 110 16.93 -6.22 -3.98
N ASN A 111 17.98 -5.82 -4.68
CA ASN A 111 19.26 -5.42 -4.11
C ASN A 111 19.21 -3.98 -3.57
N TYR A 112 18.21 -3.67 -2.76
CA TYR A 112 18.04 -2.37 -2.13
C TYR A 112 17.36 -2.52 -0.76
N CYS A 113 17.59 -1.54 0.12
CA CYS A 113 17.01 -1.52 1.45
C CYS A 113 15.52 -1.19 1.38
N ASN A 114 14.65 -2.12 1.77
CA ASN A 114 13.20 -1.94 1.71
C ASN A 114 12.52 -2.25 3.05
N VAL A 115 11.56 -1.42 3.44
CA VAL A 115 10.63 -1.69 4.55
C VAL A 115 9.33 -2.20 3.95
N GLY A 116 9.15 -3.51 4.02
CA GLY A 116 7.97 -4.21 3.50
C GLY A 116 7.03 -4.67 4.60
N LEU A 117 6.03 -5.45 4.20
CA LEU A 117 4.99 -5.98 5.06
C LEU A 117 4.78 -7.49 4.82
N ARG A 118 4.24 -8.18 5.80
CA ARG A 118 3.74 -9.57 5.65
C ARG A 118 2.39 -9.60 4.94
N ASP A 119 2.34 -9.04 3.72
CA ASP A 119 1.10 -8.93 2.92
C ASP A 119 0.44 -10.28 2.67
N LYS A 120 1.24 -11.30 2.32
CA LYS A 120 0.76 -12.65 2.05
C LYS A 120 0.14 -13.27 3.30
N GLU A 121 0.83 -13.20 4.42
CA GLU A 121 0.37 -13.78 5.69
C GLU A 121 -0.88 -13.07 6.19
N GLY A 122 -0.93 -11.74 6.15
CA GLY A 122 -2.10 -10.97 6.56
C GLY A 122 -3.33 -11.28 5.72
N MET A 123 -3.17 -11.33 4.39
CA MET A 123 -4.28 -11.69 3.50
C MET A 123 -4.70 -13.15 3.67
N GLN A 124 -3.75 -14.05 3.90
CA GLN A 124 -4.06 -15.45 4.21
C GLN A 124 -4.84 -15.58 5.51
N GLU A 125 -4.50 -14.80 6.53
CA GLU A 125 -5.17 -14.82 7.83
C GLU A 125 -6.61 -14.34 7.72
N VAL A 126 -6.88 -13.19 7.11
CA VAL A 126 -8.23 -12.66 6.96
C VAL A 126 -9.10 -13.54 6.07
N THR A 127 -8.54 -14.13 5.00
CA THR A 127 -9.26 -15.07 4.15
C THR A 127 -9.59 -16.37 4.91
N SER A 128 -8.63 -16.88 5.69
CA SER A 128 -8.85 -18.06 6.55
C SER A 128 -9.91 -17.80 7.63
N TYR A 129 -10.00 -16.56 8.13
CA TYR A 129 -11.05 -16.16 9.07
C TYR A 129 -12.45 -16.28 8.44
N LEU A 130 -12.62 -15.80 7.21
CA LEU A 130 -13.87 -15.97 6.46
C LEU A 130 -14.20 -17.44 6.23
N ILE A 131 -13.23 -18.25 5.81
CA ILE A 131 -13.41 -19.70 5.57
C ILE A 131 -13.83 -20.42 6.86
N LYS A 132 -13.20 -20.10 8.00
CA LYS A 132 -13.61 -20.62 9.31
C LYS A 132 -15.04 -20.20 9.67
N GLY A 133 -15.48 -19.03 9.23
CA GLY A 133 -16.85 -18.56 9.35
C GLY A 133 -17.86 -19.23 8.43
N GLY A 134 -17.46 -20.25 7.65
CA GLY A 134 -18.32 -21.03 6.76
C GLY A 134 -18.37 -20.53 5.32
N HIS A 135 -17.67 -19.45 4.97
CA HIS A 135 -17.67 -18.91 3.60
C HIS A 135 -16.85 -19.80 2.67
N LYS A 136 -17.46 -20.27 1.58
CA LYS A 136 -16.81 -21.12 0.57
C LYS A 136 -16.62 -20.41 -0.78
N ARG A 137 -17.48 -19.44 -1.08
CA ARG A 137 -17.39 -18.59 -2.28
C ARG A 137 -17.05 -17.17 -1.84
N ILE A 138 -15.81 -16.79 -2.05
CA ILE A 138 -15.22 -15.53 -1.59
C ILE A 138 -14.66 -14.80 -2.80
N ALA A 139 -15.10 -13.58 -3.08
CA ALA A 139 -14.53 -12.76 -4.16
C ALA A 139 -13.31 -11.98 -3.67
N PHE A 140 -12.32 -11.79 -4.52
CA PHE A 140 -11.12 -10.99 -4.28
C PHE A 140 -11.18 -9.71 -5.11
N PHE A 141 -11.21 -8.57 -4.45
CA PHE A 141 -11.31 -7.25 -5.07
C PHE A 141 -9.96 -6.53 -5.04
N CYS A 142 -9.49 -6.12 -6.22
CA CYS A 142 -8.16 -5.54 -6.40
C CYS A 142 -8.20 -4.32 -7.32
N ASP A 143 -7.42 -3.30 -7.03
CA ASP A 143 -7.26 -2.10 -7.87
C ASP A 143 -6.21 -2.25 -8.98
N GLN A 144 -5.76 -3.47 -9.21
CA GLN A 144 -4.87 -3.82 -10.32
C GLN A 144 -5.50 -4.90 -11.20
N GLU A 145 -5.24 -4.82 -12.50
CA GLU A 145 -5.59 -5.91 -13.42
C GLU A 145 -4.83 -7.20 -13.08
N TYR A 146 -5.42 -8.34 -13.45
CA TYR A 146 -4.74 -9.63 -13.31
C TYR A 146 -3.68 -9.83 -14.43
N PRO A 147 -2.47 -10.27 -14.09
CA PRO A 147 -1.98 -10.59 -12.75
C PRO A 147 -1.59 -9.34 -11.95
N ALA A 148 -1.99 -9.30 -10.68
CA ALA A 148 -1.56 -8.24 -9.77
C ALA A 148 -0.04 -8.26 -9.59
N VAL A 149 0.53 -7.09 -9.31
CA VAL A 149 1.97 -6.90 -9.09
C VAL A 149 2.27 -6.38 -7.68
N THR A 150 3.53 -6.33 -7.30
CA THR A 150 4.00 -5.78 -6.02
C THR A 150 3.29 -6.39 -4.79
N ASN A 151 2.80 -5.56 -3.89
CA ASN A 151 2.12 -6.01 -2.66
C ASN A 151 0.79 -6.70 -2.93
N ASN A 152 0.04 -6.27 -3.96
CA ASN A 152 -1.21 -6.92 -4.34
C ASN A 152 -0.99 -8.34 -4.89
N ALA A 153 0.15 -8.61 -5.54
CA ALA A 153 0.53 -9.98 -5.91
C ALA A 153 0.72 -10.86 -4.67
N LYS A 154 1.36 -10.33 -3.61
CA LYS A 154 1.54 -11.05 -2.34
C LYS A 154 0.20 -11.27 -1.63
N ARG A 155 -0.70 -10.26 -1.61
CA ARG A 155 -2.05 -10.38 -1.08
C ARG A 155 -2.85 -11.44 -1.83
N LEU A 156 -2.81 -11.44 -3.16
CA LEU A 156 -3.45 -12.48 -3.97
C LEU A 156 -2.89 -13.88 -3.69
N GLN A 157 -1.58 -14.02 -3.50
CA GLN A 157 -0.96 -15.29 -3.09
C GLN A 157 -1.47 -15.74 -1.73
N GLY A 158 -1.63 -14.83 -0.76
CA GLY A 158 -2.19 -15.12 0.56
C GLY A 158 -3.64 -15.62 0.48
N TYR A 159 -4.47 -14.94 -0.29
CA TYR A 159 -5.85 -15.35 -0.57
C TYR A 159 -5.90 -16.76 -1.18
N LYS A 160 -5.15 -17.02 -2.25
CA LYS A 160 -5.07 -18.34 -2.89
C LYS A 160 -4.57 -19.44 -1.93
N ALA A 161 -3.55 -19.11 -1.11
CA ALA A 161 -3.03 -20.06 -0.14
C ALA A 161 -4.07 -20.45 0.94
N ALA A 162 -4.92 -19.51 1.36
CA ALA A 162 -6.01 -19.81 2.29
C ALA A 162 -7.06 -20.71 1.67
N LEU A 163 -7.46 -20.46 0.41
CA LEU A 163 -8.39 -21.31 -0.33
C LEU A 163 -7.84 -22.73 -0.47
N THR A 164 -6.62 -22.87 -0.98
CA THR A 164 -5.96 -24.16 -1.19
C THR A 164 -5.88 -24.98 0.12
N LYS A 165 -5.50 -24.31 1.22
CA LYS A 165 -5.44 -24.96 2.54
C LYS A 165 -6.79 -25.50 3.02
N ALA A 166 -7.88 -24.90 2.56
CA ALA A 166 -9.25 -25.32 2.88
C ALA A 166 -9.86 -26.26 1.84
N GLY A 167 -9.12 -26.67 0.81
CA GLY A 167 -9.62 -27.51 -0.29
C GLY A 167 -10.57 -26.75 -1.24
N LEU A 168 -10.50 -25.43 -1.26
CA LEU A 168 -11.25 -24.58 -2.18
C LEU A 168 -10.36 -24.17 -3.37
N GLU A 169 -10.96 -24.03 -4.53
CA GLU A 169 -10.26 -23.63 -5.75
C GLU A 169 -10.46 -22.14 -6.05
N PHE A 170 -9.41 -21.49 -6.54
CA PHE A 170 -9.48 -20.15 -7.10
C PHE A 170 -9.96 -20.23 -8.56
N SER A 171 -10.93 -19.41 -8.90
CA SER A 171 -11.35 -19.15 -10.29
C SER A 171 -11.04 -17.71 -10.68
N MET A 172 -10.79 -17.46 -11.97
CA MET A 172 -10.65 -16.10 -12.50
C MET A 172 -11.92 -15.24 -12.29
N GLU A 173 -13.07 -15.86 -12.16
CA GLU A 173 -14.32 -15.17 -11.83
C GLU A 173 -14.33 -14.60 -10.40
N ASP A 174 -13.50 -15.15 -9.51
CA ASP A 174 -13.36 -14.67 -8.14
C ASP A 174 -12.53 -13.38 -8.07
N TYR A 175 -11.76 -13.07 -9.12
CA TYR A 175 -10.96 -11.85 -9.21
C TYR A 175 -11.77 -10.71 -9.81
N VAL A 176 -12.01 -9.66 -9.03
CA VAL A 176 -12.75 -8.46 -9.45
C VAL A 176 -11.80 -7.27 -9.51
N TYR A 177 -11.51 -6.82 -10.72
CA TYR A 177 -10.72 -5.62 -10.93
C TYR A 177 -11.55 -4.36 -10.68
N LEU A 178 -11.04 -3.46 -9.87
CA LEU A 178 -11.63 -2.17 -9.52
C LEU A 178 -10.69 -1.04 -9.97
N PRO A 179 -10.92 -0.41 -11.13
CA PRO A 179 -10.04 0.61 -11.68
C PRO A 179 -9.99 1.89 -10.81
N SER A 180 -8.99 2.73 -11.06
CA SER A 180 -8.78 4.00 -10.34
C SER A 180 -9.91 5.01 -10.55
N GLU A 181 -10.56 4.97 -11.70
CA GLU A 181 -11.70 5.84 -12.02
C GLU A 181 -12.92 5.48 -11.17
N GLN A 182 -13.25 6.34 -10.23
CA GLN A 182 -14.28 6.10 -9.23
C GLN A 182 -15.64 5.72 -9.84
N TYR A 183 -16.05 6.40 -10.91
CA TYR A 183 -17.33 6.13 -11.57
C TYR A 183 -17.39 4.69 -12.12
N ILE A 184 -16.34 4.25 -12.81
CA ILE A 184 -16.25 2.90 -13.39
C ILE A 184 -16.23 1.86 -12.25
N ARG A 185 -15.42 2.09 -11.23
CA ARG A 185 -15.32 1.23 -10.06
C ARG A 185 -16.66 1.05 -9.35
N HIS A 186 -17.41 2.14 -9.14
CA HIS A 186 -18.74 2.09 -8.52
C HIS A 186 -19.72 1.30 -9.39
N GLU A 187 -19.68 1.43 -10.70
CA GLU A 187 -20.54 0.66 -11.60
C GLU A 187 -20.21 -0.84 -11.56
N ILE A 188 -18.93 -1.22 -11.51
CA ILE A 188 -18.51 -2.61 -11.33
C ILE A 188 -19.05 -3.18 -10.02
N LEU A 189 -18.96 -2.43 -8.92
CA LEU A 189 -19.50 -2.81 -7.61
C LEU A 189 -21.03 -2.99 -7.64
N ARG A 190 -21.77 -2.10 -8.31
CA ARG A 190 -23.22 -2.25 -8.51
C ARG A 190 -23.55 -3.51 -9.29
N GLN A 191 -22.84 -3.76 -10.39
CA GLN A 191 -23.06 -4.95 -11.20
C GLN A 191 -22.74 -6.24 -10.44
N PHE A 192 -21.67 -6.22 -9.64
CA PHE A 192 -21.36 -7.35 -8.76
C PHE A 192 -22.47 -7.57 -7.74
N ALA A 193 -22.93 -6.52 -7.06
CA ALA A 193 -24.02 -6.60 -6.08
C ALA A 193 -25.29 -7.24 -6.67
N ILE A 194 -25.74 -6.78 -7.83
CA ILE A 194 -26.97 -7.23 -8.46
C ILE A 194 -26.86 -8.68 -8.97
N LYS A 195 -25.76 -9.02 -9.63
CA LYS A 195 -25.62 -10.30 -10.36
C LYS A 195 -25.07 -11.44 -9.52
N LYS A 196 -24.12 -11.16 -8.63
CA LYS A 196 -23.30 -12.20 -7.99
C LYS A 196 -23.46 -12.31 -6.48
N ALA A 197 -23.57 -11.19 -5.75
CA ALA A 197 -23.51 -11.22 -4.29
C ALA A 197 -24.55 -12.12 -3.63
N LYS A 198 -25.80 -12.09 -4.09
CA LYS A 198 -26.91 -12.89 -3.48
C LYS A 198 -26.91 -14.37 -3.89
N LYS A 199 -26.30 -14.74 -5.01
CA LYS A 199 -26.43 -16.09 -5.57
C LYS A 199 -25.17 -16.93 -5.46
N GLU A 200 -24.00 -16.32 -5.60
CA GLU A 200 -22.74 -17.06 -5.75
C GLU A 200 -21.76 -16.77 -4.63
N TYR A 201 -21.61 -15.50 -4.21
CA TYR A 201 -20.63 -15.07 -3.22
C TYR A 201 -21.28 -14.75 -1.91
N THR A 202 -20.65 -15.21 -0.82
CA THR A 202 -21.06 -14.92 0.56
C THR A 202 -20.09 -14.02 1.28
N ALA A 203 -18.90 -13.78 0.70
CA ALA A 203 -17.91 -12.86 1.23
C ALA A 203 -17.09 -12.19 0.12
N GLY A 204 -16.55 -11.02 0.43
CA GLY A 204 -15.58 -10.29 -0.37
C GLY A 204 -14.36 -9.88 0.46
N VAL A 205 -13.18 -10.13 -0.09
CA VAL A 205 -11.89 -9.70 0.46
C VAL A 205 -11.35 -8.58 -0.41
N PHE A 206 -11.07 -7.44 0.18
CA PHE A 206 -10.57 -6.26 -0.52
C PHE A 206 -9.10 -6.00 -0.20
N VAL A 207 -8.36 -5.55 -1.20
CA VAL A 207 -6.94 -5.21 -1.02
C VAL A 207 -6.71 -3.93 -0.21
N SER A 208 -7.76 -3.12 0.04
CA SER A 208 -7.67 -1.94 0.90
C SER A 208 -9.00 -1.62 1.57
N ASP A 209 -8.94 -0.91 2.69
CA ASP A 209 -10.12 -0.44 3.43
C ASP A 209 -10.91 0.61 2.67
N LEU A 210 -10.26 1.44 1.85
CA LEU A 210 -10.92 2.40 0.99
C LEU A 210 -11.89 1.69 0.05
N LEU A 211 -11.42 0.71 -0.70
CA LEU A 211 -12.24 -0.06 -1.65
C LEU A 211 -13.35 -0.83 -0.93
N ALA A 212 -13.05 -1.42 0.22
CA ALA A 212 -14.04 -2.13 1.03
C ALA A 212 -15.15 -1.18 1.54
N SER A 213 -14.80 0.03 1.99
CA SER A 213 -15.77 1.03 2.46
C SER A 213 -16.67 1.55 1.34
N GLU A 214 -16.11 1.78 0.15
CA GLU A 214 -16.89 2.13 -1.04
C GLU A 214 -17.88 1.00 -1.40
N ALA A 215 -17.39 -0.26 -1.38
CA ALA A 215 -18.25 -1.41 -1.66
C ALA A 215 -19.40 -1.55 -0.66
N ILE A 216 -19.17 -1.35 0.64
CA ILE A 216 -20.22 -1.37 1.67
C ILE A 216 -21.30 -0.34 1.35
N ASN A 217 -20.91 0.88 0.98
CA ASN A 217 -21.87 1.94 0.63
C ASN A 217 -22.68 1.58 -0.64
N ILE A 218 -22.01 1.13 -1.70
CA ILE A 218 -22.69 0.74 -2.96
C ILE A 218 -23.61 -0.46 -2.75
N PHE A 219 -23.20 -1.45 -1.95
CA PHE A 219 -24.02 -2.62 -1.64
C PHE A 219 -25.27 -2.22 -0.88
N LYS A 220 -25.15 -1.31 0.08
CA LYS A 220 -26.30 -0.74 0.80
C LYS A 220 -27.27 -0.02 -0.14
N GLU A 221 -26.76 0.80 -1.09
CA GLU A 221 -27.59 1.48 -2.10
C GLU A 221 -28.36 0.48 -2.99
N THR A 222 -27.77 -0.69 -3.26
CA THR A 222 -28.38 -1.76 -4.07
C THR A 222 -29.22 -2.74 -3.25
N GLY A 223 -29.44 -2.47 -1.96
CA GLY A 223 -30.24 -3.29 -1.07
C GLY A 223 -29.56 -4.57 -0.59
N ILE A 224 -28.25 -4.65 -0.69
CA ILE A 224 -27.43 -5.74 -0.14
C ILE A 224 -26.92 -5.32 1.24
N ALA A 225 -27.25 -6.11 2.26
CA ALA A 225 -26.86 -5.82 3.63
C ALA A 225 -25.53 -6.49 4.00
N VAL A 226 -24.55 -5.69 4.46
CA VAL A 226 -23.32 -6.16 5.09
C VAL A 226 -23.52 -6.17 6.60
N PRO A 227 -23.24 -7.27 7.31
CA PRO A 227 -22.72 -8.57 6.84
C PRO A 227 -23.81 -9.60 6.49
N HIS A 228 -25.11 -9.26 6.50
CA HIS A 228 -26.19 -10.24 6.43
C HIS A 228 -26.26 -11.00 5.11
N ASP A 229 -26.12 -10.31 3.99
CA ASP A 229 -26.16 -10.89 2.64
C ASP A 229 -24.76 -11.23 2.14
N ILE A 230 -23.75 -10.44 2.51
CA ILE A 230 -22.35 -10.63 2.17
C ILE A 230 -21.43 -10.11 3.29
N SER A 231 -20.44 -10.89 3.67
CA SER A 231 -19.37 -10.48 4.58
C SER A 231 -18.28 -9.74 3.80
N ILE A 232 -17.74 -8.66 4.36
CA ILE A 232 -16.69 -7.84 3.72
C ILE A 232 -15.49 -7.73 4.65
N THR A 233 -14.29 -7.87 4.09
CA THR A 233 -13.04 -7.59 4.79
C THR A 233 -12.14 -6.66 3.98
N GLY A 234 -11.33 -5.86 4.67
CA GLY A 234 -10.38 -4.94 4.07
C GLY A 234 -8.93 -5.25 4.41
N PHE A 235 -8.09 -4.25 4.17
CA PHE A 235 -6.66 -4.24 4.49
C PHE A 235 -6.26 -2.80 4.79
N ASP A 236 -5.44 -2.53 5.81
CA ASP A 236 -4.76 -1.33 6.29
C ASP A 236 -5.11 -0.97 7.75
N ASP A 237 -6.34 -1.14 8.20
CA ASP A 237 -6.94 -0.64 9.46
C ASP A 237 -6.87 0.89 9.58
N ASN A 238 -7.11 1.58 8.48
CA ASN A 238 -7.13 3.04 8.42
C ASN A 238 -8.48 3.63 8.90
N ILE A 239 -8.66 4.93 8.72
CA ILE A 239 -9.86 5.66 9.16
C ILE A 239 -11.15 5.12 8.51
N TYR A 240 -11.11 4.64 7.26
CA TYR A 240 -12.27 4.07 6.59
C TYR A 240 -12.78 2.80 7.25
N ALA A 241 -11.88 1.93 7.74
CA ALA A 241 -12.28 0.71 8.45
C ALA A 241 -13.08 1.00 9.72
N ARG A 242 -12.81 2.12 10.38
CA ARG A 242 -13.45 2.49 11.65
C ARG A 242 -14.72 3.28 11.46
N LEU A 243 -14.82 4.08 10.40
CA LEU A 243 -15.95 4.98 10.16
C LEU A 243 -17.04 4.41 9.25
N CYS A 244 -16.77 3.35 8.49
CA CYS A 244 -17.82 2.70 7.69
C CYS A 244 -18.85 1.99 8.59
N SER A 245 -20.04 1.75 8.06
CA SER A 245 -21.14 1.09 8.79
C SER A 245 -21.64 -0.11 7.96
N PRO A 246 -21.43 -1.34 8.49
CA PRO A 246 -20.80 -1.70 9.77
C PRO A 246 -19.27 -1.45 9.78
N PRO A 247 -18.64 -1.29 10.98
CA PRO A 247 -17.20 -1.20 11.11
C PRO A 247 -16.50 -2.43 10.52
N LEU A 248 -15.40 -2.20 9.78
CA LEU A 248 -14.78 -3.18 8.91
C LEU A 248 -13.80 -4.10 9.65
N THR A 249 -14.00 -5.41 9.49
CA THR A 249 -12.98 -6.43 9.79
C THR A 249 -11.87 -6.28 8.75
N THR A 250 -10.61 -6.13 9.19
CA THR A 250 -9.51 -5.77 8.32
C THR A 250 -8.18 -6.32 8.82
N VAL A 251 -7.14 -6.21 8.00
CA VAL A 251 -5.75 -6.49 8.38
C VAL A 251 -5.05 -5.18 8.69
N ARG A 252 -4.60 -5.02 9.93
CA ARG A 252 -3.82 -3.84 10.35
C ARG A 252 -2.40 -3.93 9.85
N GLN A 253 -1.93 -2.85 9.25
CA GLN A 253 -0.52 -2.50 9.10
C GLN A 253 -0.23 -1.21 9.88
N SER A 254 1.03 -0.96 10.25
CA SER A 254 1.39 0.25 10.97
C SER A 254 2.15 1.23 10.07
N PRO A 255 1.50 2.28 9.57
CA PRO A 255 2.15 3.35 8.83
C PRO A 255 3.24 4.03 9.66
N GLU A 256 3.01 4.20 10.97
CA GLU A 256 3.97 4.80 11.89
C GLU A 256 5.24 3.95 12.02
N ALA A 257 5.10 2.62 12.11
CA ALA A 257 6.25 1.74 12.15
C ALA A 257 7.02 1.77 10.83
N LYS A 258 6.32 1.80 9.68
CA LYS A 258 6.95 1.91 8.36
C LYS A 258 7.78 3.19 8.24
N GLY A 259 7.18 4.34 8.55
CA GLY A 259 7.86 5.63 8.48
C GLY A 259 9.06 5.69 9.42
N ARG A 260 8.90 5.27 10.68
CA ARG A 260 9.96 5.25 11.67
C ARG A 260 11.14 4.37 11.26
N GLU A 261 10.86 3.14 10.83
CA GLU A 261 11.91 2.19 10.44
C GLU A 261 12.63 2.63 9.16
N ALA A 262 11.92 3.21 8.19
CA ALA A 262 12.53 3.76 6.99
C ALA A 262 13.48 4.91 7.32
N VAL A 263 13.09 5.83 8.20
CA VAL A 263 13.98 6.91 8.66
C VAL A 263 15.17 6.37 9.43
N ARG A 264 14.95 5.42 10.35
CA ARG A 264 16.05 4.79 11.12
C ARG A 264 17.10 4.18 10.18
N LEU A 265 16.65 3.38 9.20
CA LEU A 265 17.53 2.75 8.22
C LEU A 265 18.25 3.79 7.36
N LEU A 266 17.54 4.83 6.92
CA LEU A 266 18.15 5.93 6.16
C LEU A 266 19.24 6.65 6.97
N MET A 267 18.98 6.97 8.25
CA MET A 267 19.95 7.63 9.11
C MET A 267 21.21 6.77 9.36
N MET A 268 21.05 5.46 9.49
CA MET A 268 22.18 4.52 9.58
C MET A 268 23.01 4.54 8.28
N LYS A 269 22.35 4.49 7.11
CA LYS A 269 23.03 4.59 5.81
C LYS A 269 23.76 5.91 5.62
N ILE A 270 23.18 7.03 6.02
CA ILE A 270 23.83 8.36 5.95
C ILE A 270 25.10 8.41 6.81
N LYS A 271 25.11 7.71 7.94
CA LYS A 271 26.28 7.60 8.82
C LYS A 271 27.33 6.59 8.33
N GLY A 272 27.03 5.83 7.28
CA GLY A 272 27.90 4.76 6.78
C GLY A 272 27.89 3.50 7.67
N GLU A 273 26.88 3.32 8.50
CA GLU A 273 26.70 2.14 9.32
C GLU A 273 26.28 0.94 8.44
N ASP A 274 26.88 -0.22 8.68
CA ASP A 274 26.43 -1.45 8.04
C ASP A 274 25.11 -1.89 8.68
N ILE A 275 24.04 -1.89 7.87
CA ILE A 275 22.71 -2.28 8.34
C ILE A 275 22.47 -3.79 8.26
N GLY A 276 23.35 -4.55 7.59
CA GLY A 276 23.32 -6.02 7.53
C GLY A 276 22.04 -6.63 6.96
N LEU A 277 21.08 -5.80 6.51
CA LEU A 277 19.76 -6.20 6.04
C LEU A 277 19.40 -5.43 4.78
N ASP A 278 19.06 -6.15 3.73
CA ASP A 278 18.52 -5.56 2.50
C ASP A 278 17.03 -5.24 2.62
N SER A 279 16.33 -5.89 3.56
CA SER A 279 14.88 -5.71 3.74
C SER A 279 14.44 -5.96 5.18
N LEU A 280 13.58 -5.07 5.68
CA LEU A 280 12.84 -5.23 6.92
C LEU A 280 11.38 -5.54 6.59
N VAL A 281 10.82 -6.62 7.15
CA VAL A 281 9.43 -7.02 6.93
C VAL A 281 8.63 -6.86 8.22
N LEU A 282 7.68 -5.93 8.23
CA LEU A 282 6.83 -5.65 9.38
C LEU A 282 5.67 -6.66 9.49
N PRO A 283 5.20 -6.95 10.70
CA PRO A 283 4.06 -7.83 10.93
C PRO A 283 2.74 -7.18 10.55
N THR A 284 1.72 -8.01 10.37
CA THR A 284 0.31 -7.64 10.25
C THR A 284 -0.50 -8.21 11.40
N GLU A 285 -1.70 -7.68 11.65
CA GLU A 285 -2.63 -8.13 12.68
C GLU A 285 -4.06 -8.15 12.13
N LEU A 286 -4.79 -9.24 12.33
CA LEU A 286 -6.21 -9.32 12.00
C LEU A 286 -7.04 -8.56 13.04
N ILE A 287 -7.80 -7.57 12.59
CA ILE A 287 -8.72 -6.78 13.42
C ILE A 287 -10.15 -7.18 13.09
N VAL A 288 -10.78 -7.91 14.00
CA VAL A 288 -12.17 -8.37 13.84
C VAL A 288 -13.13 -7.28 14.31
N ARG A 289 -14.13 -6.96 13.45
CA ARG A 289 -15.23 -6.02 13.71
C ARG A 289 -16.56 -6.62 13.22
N GLU A 290 -17.49 -5.76 12.77
CA GLU A 290 -18.89 -6.13 12.54
C GLU A 290 -19.23 -6.46 11.08
N SER A 291 -18.31 -6.32 10.14
CA SER A 291 -18.54 -6.53 8.70
C SER A 291 -18.54 -7.99 8.27
N VAL A 292 -18.36 -8.92 9.19
CA VAL A 292 -18.34 -10.37 8.91
C VAL A 292 -19.37 -11.09 9.78
N LYS A 293 -20.19 -11.94 9.15
CA LYS A 293 -21.15 -12.82 9.79
C LYS A 293 -20.75 -14.27 9.52
N PHE A 294 -20.62 -15.07 10.58
CA PHE A 294 -20.44 -16.50 10.43
C PHE A 294 -21.73 -17.17 9.95
N ILE A 295 -21.62 -18.01 8.94
CA ILE A 295 -22.73 -18.77 8.35
C ILE A 295 -22.66 -20.21 8.84
N SER A 296 -23.79 -20.72 9.34
CA SER A 296 -23.88 -22.11 9.76
C SER A 296 -23.60 -23.03 8.57
N GLN A 297 -22.75 -24.02 8.75
CA GLN A 297 -22.64 -25.11 7.76
C GLN A 297 -23.97 -25.89 7.83
N SER A 298 -24.81 -25.70 6.82
CA SER A 298 -25.98 -26.58 6.57
C SER A 298 -25.53 -27.82 5.84
#